data_d3e3a45c023d98d46c8ccb5519cbb029
#
_entry.id   d3e3a45c023d98d46c8ccb5519cbb029
#
_cell.length_a   1.000
_cell.length_b   1.000
_cell.length_c   1.000
_cell.angle_alpha   90.00
_cell.angle_beta   90.00
_cell.angle_gamma   90.00
#
_symmetry.space_group_name_H-M   'P 1'
#
loop_
_entity.id
_entity.type
_entity.pdbx_description
1 polymer ?
#
loop_
_entity_poly.entity_id
_entity_poly.type
_entity_poly.pdbx_seq_one_letter_code
_entity_poly.pdbx_strand_id
1 'polypeptide(L)'
;MKVGTTIPINQARPRLTEILEIVRREPVTITKDGSPVAVVVDPEDYESLLATLEILTSPDLRRQLAEFDLRRDRGELEWVSHEEVERLIVG
;
A
#
# COMPACT_ATOMS: atom_id res chain seq x y z
N MET A 1 2.56 2.75 17.11
CA MET A 1 1.95 3.43 15.98
C MET A 1 0.46 3.15 15.97
N LYS A 2 -0.33 4.20 15.88
CA LYS A 2 -1.78 4.03 15.89
C LYS A 2 -2.22 3.49 14.55
N VAL A 3 -2.85 2.33 14.56
CA VAL A 3 -3.45 1.77 13.36
C VAL A 3 -4.75 2.53 13.11
N GLY A 4 -4.91 3.08 11.92
CA GLY A 4 -6.11 3.82 11.58
C GLY A 4 -7.32 2.91 11.40
N THR A 5 -8.17 3.25 10.47
CA THR A 5 -9.40 2.52 10.20
C THR A 5 -9.11 1.11 9.69
N THR A 6 -9.90 0.14 10.13
CA THR A 6 -9.82 -1.25 9.65
C THR A 6 -11.14 -1.59 8.95
N ILE A 7 -11.06 -2.12 7.73
CA ILE A 7 -12.23 -2.41 6.91
C ILE A 7 -12.09 -3.79 6.27
N PRO A 8 -13.10 -4.66 6.38
CA PRO A 8 -13.10 -5.93 5.65
C PRO A 8 -13.12 -5.71 4.13
N ILE A 9 -12.46 -6.58 3.39
CA ILE A 9 -12.29 -6.42 1.94
C ILE A 9 -13.63 -6.34 1.19
N ASN A 10 -14.63 -7.10 1.61
CA ASN A 10 -15.93 -7.07 0.97
C ASN A 10 -16.65 -5.73 1.16
N GLN A 11 -16.34 -5.01 2.23
CA GLN A 11 -16.88 -3.67 2.46
C GLN A 11 -15.98 -2.60 1.83
N ALA A 12 -14.68 -2.88 1.69
CA ALA A 12 -13.74 -1.94 1.10
C ALA A 12 -13.97 -1.75 -0.39
N ARG A 13 -14.33 -2.82 -1.10
CA ARG A 13 -14.54 -2.77 -2.54
C ARG A 13 -15.52 -1.69 -2.98
N PRO A 14 -16.77 -1.66 -2.47
CA PRO A 14 -17.72 -0.65 -2.91
C PRO A 14 -17.43 0.74 -2.36
N ARG A 15 -16.52 0.85 -1.38
CA ARG A 15 -16.21 2.12 -0.72
C ARG A 15 -14.80 2.61 -0.99
N LEU A 16 -14.21 2.16 -2.07
CA LEU A 16 -12.80 2.50 -2.35
C LEU A 16 -12.60 4.01 -2.43
N THR A 17 -13.51 4.74 -3.06
CA THR A 17 -13.42 6.20 -3.15
C THR A 17 -13.41 6.85 -1.77
N GLU A 18 -14.27 6.38 -0.87
CA GLU A 18 -14.30 6.88 0.50
C GLU A 18 -13.01 6.54 1.24
N ILE A 19 -12.49 5.33 1.02
CA ILE A 19 -11.25 4.89 1.64
C ILE A 19 -10.09 5.78 1.21
N LEU A 20 -10.03 6.16 -0.06
CA LEU A 20 -8.97 7.04 -0.56
C LEU A 20 -9.02 8.42 0.09
N GLU A 21 -10.20 8.89 0.47
CA GLU A 21 -10.34 10.13 1.23
C GLU A 21 -9.83 9.98 2.66
N ILE A 22 -10.15 8.87 3.30
CA ILE A 22 -9.69 8.58 4.66
C ILE A 22 -8.17 8.43 4.70
N VAL A 23 -7.60 7.80 3.69
CA VAL A 23 -6.17 7.52 3.59
C VAL A 23 -5.33 8.81 3.63
N ARG A 24 -5.90 9.93 3.20
CA ARG A 24 -5.21 11.21 3.29
C ARG A 24 -4.91 11.63 4.73
N ARG A 25 -5.65 11.10 5.68
CA ARG A 25 -5.52 11.47 7.09
C ARG A 25 -4.92 10.35 7.93
N GLU A 26 -5.21 9.10 7.58
CA GLU A 26 -4.72 7.96 8.35
C GLU A 26 -4.68 6.72 7.46
N PRO A 27 -3.77 5.78 7.74
CA PRO A 27 -3.75 4.52 7.00
C PRO A 27 -5.05 3.72 7.21
N VAL A 28 -5.41 2.94 6.20
CA VAL A 28 -6.56 2.04 6.27
C VAL A 28 -6.07 0.61 6.10
N THR A 29 -6.38 -0.24 7.08
CA THR A 29 -6.04 -1.65 7.02
C THR A 29 -7.21 -2.42 6.41
N ILE A 30 -6.93 -3.22 5.40
CA ILE A 30 -7.91 -4.09 4.77
C ILE A 30 -7.74 -5.49 5.32
N THR A 31 -8.84 -6.09 5.76
CA THR A 31 -8.83 -7.45 6.31
C THR A 31 -9.58 -8.41 5.40
N LYS A 32 -9.20 -9.68 5.50
CA LYS A 32 -9.90 -10.77 4.86
C LYS A 32 -9.99 -11.90 5.87
N ASP A 33 -11.21 -12.40 6.09
CA ASP A 33 -11.46 -13.46 7.07
C ASP A 33 -10.90 -13.09 8.46
N GLY A 34 -11.00 -11.82 8.83
CA GLY A 34 -10.55 -11.33 10.12
C GLY A 34 -9.06 -11.07 10.23
N SER A 35 -8.29 -11.31 9.18
CA SER A 35 -6.84 -11.13 9.19
C SER A 35 -6.42 -9.96 8.30
N PRO A 36 -5.47 -9.11 8.74
CA PRO A 36 -4.96 -8.04 7.88
C PRO A 36 -4.27 -8.61 6.65
N VAL A 37 -4.62 -8.10 5.47
CA VAL A 37 -4.01 -8.54 4.21
C VAL A 37 -3.35 -7.40 3.46
N ALA A 38 -3.70 -6.15 3.77
CA ALA A 38 -3.15 -4.99 3.09
C ALA A 38 -3.33 -3.75 3.94
N VAL A 39 -2.46 -2.78 3.69
CA VAL A 39 -2.61 -1.44 4.28
C VAL A 39 -2.58 -0.44 3.14
N VAL A 40 -3.55 0.46 3.11
CA VAL A 40 -3.60 1.54 2.13
C VAL A 40 -3.09 2.81 2.79
N VAL A 41 -2.11 3.43 2.18
CA VAL A 41 -1.50 4.66 2.70
C VAL A 41 -1.43 5.69 1.58
N ASP A 42 -1.38 6.95 1.97
CA ASP A 42 -1.19 8.05 1.04
C ASP A 42 0.22 7.97 0.44
N PRO A 43 0.40 8.27 -0.87
CA PRO A 43 1.72 8.19 -1.49
C PRO A 43 2.78 9.05 -0.80
N GLU A 44 2.42 10.24 -0.31
CA GLU A 44 3.36 11.08 0.41
C GLU A 44 3.79 10.45 1.73
N ASP A 45 2.85 9.85 2.45
CA ASP A 45 3.15 9.14 3.69
C ASP A 45 4.04 7.93 3.42
N TYR A 46 3.77 7.21 2.36
CA TYR A 46 4.59 6.06 1.97
C TYR A 46 6.02 6.49 1.66
N GLU A 47 6.19 7.56 0.88
CA GLU A 47 7.50 8.09 0.55
C GLU A 47 8.24 8.59 1.80
N SER A 48 7.51 9.23 2.72
CA SER A 48 8.09 9.67 3.99
C SER A 48 8.56 8.50 4.84
N LEU A 49 7.79 7.42 4.88
CA LEU A 49 8.18 6.21 5.59
C LEU A 49 9.45 5.61 5.01
N LEU A 50 9.54 5.53 3.69
CA LEU A 50 10.73 5.00 3.02
C LEU A 50 11.95 5.87 3.31
N ALA A 51 11.81 7.19 3.26
CA ALA A 51 12.89 8.11 3.55
C ALA A 51 13.36 7.96 5.00
N THR A 52 12.43 7.81 5.93
CA THR A 52 12.76 7.59 7.34
C THR A 52 13.49 6.28 7.53
N LEU A 53 13.07 5.23 6.85
CA LEU A 53 13.75 3.93 6.89
C LEU A 53 15.16 4.02 6.35
N GLU A 54 15.39 4.76 5.28
CA GLU A 54 16.72 4.97 4.73
C GLU A 54 17.66 5.61 5.74
N ILE A 55 17.15 6.55 6.52
CA ILE A 55 17.95 7.25 7.52
C ILE A 55 18.25 6.35 8.71
N LEU A 56 17.28 5.55 9.14
CA LEU A 56 17.36 4.78 10.38
C LEU A 56 17.88 3.36 10.21
N THR A 57 17.99 2.86 9.00
CA THR A 57 18.26 1.45 8.76
C THR A 57 19.70 1.17 8.35
N SER A 58 20.09 -0.12 8.48
CA SER A 58 21.41 -0.58 8.11
C SER A 58 21.62 -0.53 6.59
N PRO A 59 22.88 -0.52 6.13
CA PRO A 59 23.16 -0.60 4.70
C PRO A 59 22.53 -1.81 4.00
N ASP A 60 22.40 -2.92 4.72
CA ASP A 60 21.76 -4.13 4.16
C ASP A 60 20.29 -3.90 3.86
N LEU A 61 19.57 -3.28 4.79
CA LEU A 61 18.17 -2.99 4.56
C LEU A 61 17.98 -1.97 3.44
N ARG A 62 18.85 -0.98 3.37
CA ARG A 62 18.82 -0.02 2.26
C ARG A 62 19.03 -0.70 0.92
N ARG A 63 19.92 -1.69 0.87
CA ARG A 63 20.14 -2.47 -0.34
C ARG A 63 18.92 -3.26 -0.73
N GLN A 64 18.25 -3.89 0.24
CA GLN A 64 17.02 -4.62 -0.02
C GLN A 64 15.92 -3.72 -0.55
N LEU A 65 15.79 -2.53 -0.01
CA LEU A 65 14.81 -1.56 -0.48
C LEU A 65 15.12 -1.11 -1.90
N ALA A 66 16.41 -0.90 -2.21
CA ALA A 66 16.83 -0.54 -3.57
C ALA A 66 16.50 -1.65 -4.56
N GLU A 67 16.73 -2.90 -4.20
CA GLU A 67 16.36 -4.04 -5.04
C GLU A 67 14.85 -4.11 -5.27
N PHE A 68 14.07 -3.83 -4.25
CA PHE A 68 12.62 -3.77 -4.36
C PHE A 68 12.20 -2.71 -5.39
N ASP A 69 12.77 -1.51 -5.29
CA ASP A 69 12.47 -0.43 -6.21
C ASP A 69 12.87 -0.76 -7.65
N LEU A 70 14.04 -1.39 -7.85
CA LEU A 70 14.47 -1.82 -9.17
C LEU A 70 13.52 -2.84 -9.77
N ARG A 71 13.09 -3.81 -8.99
CA ARG A 71 12.14 -4.82 -9.47
C ARG A 71 10.79 -4.20 -9.83
N ARG A 72 10.35 -3.25 -9.04
CA ARG A 72 9.12 -2.52 -9.33
C ARG A 72 9.23 -1.76 -10.65
N ASP A 73 10.34 -1.06 -10.85
CA ASP A 73 10.57 -0.27 -12.06
C ASP A 73 10.65 -1.14 -13.30
N ARG A 74 11.16 -2.36 -13.15
CA ARG A 74 11.24 -3.32 -14.26
C ARG A 74 9.97 -4.13 -14.45
N GLY A 75 8.97 -3.91 -13.61
CA GLY A 75 7.72 -4.66 -13.67
C GLY A 75 7.82 -6.09 -13.17
N GLU A 76 8.87 -6.42 -12.43
CA GLU A 76 9.06 -7.75 -11.87
C GLU A 76 8.20 -8.01 -10.64
N LEU A 77 7.71 -6.96 -10.00
CA LEU A 77 6.75 -7.07 -8.92
C LEU A 77 5.37 -7.19 -9.53
N GLU A 78 4.49 -7.89 -8.82
CA GLU A 78 3.13 -8.08 -9.30
C GLU A 78 2.30 -6.80 -9.13
N TRP A 79 2.72 -5.75 -9.80
CA TRP A 79 1.93 -4.54 -9.90
C TRP A 79 0.95 -4.72 -11.02
N VAL A 80 -0.31 -4.66 -10.67
CA VAL A 80 -1.38 -4.70 -11.65
C VAL A 80 -1.30 -3.40 -12.44
N SER A 81 -1.29 -3.47 -13.76
CA SER A 81 -1.30 -2.27 -14.60
C SER A 81 -2.59 -1.50 -14.37
N HIS A 82 -2.58 -0.23 -14.75
CA HIS A 82 -3.78 0.60 -14.64
C HIS A 82 -4.98 -0.05 -15.34
N GLU A 83 -4.76 -0.62 -16.52
CA GLU A 83 -5.80 -1.30 -17.26
C GLU A 83 -6.32 -2.54 -16.55
N GLU A 84 -5.42 -3.30 -15.94
CA GLU A 84 -5.81 -4.49 -15.19
C GLU A 84 -6.59 -4.12 -13.94
N VAL A 85 -6.19 -3.05 -13.27
CA VAL A 85 -6.93 -2.55 -12.11
C VAL A 85 -8.34 -2.15 -12.51
N GLU A 86 -8.50 -1.44 -13.63
CA GLU A 86 -9.80 -1.05 -14.11
C GLU A 86 -10.68 -2.27 -14.41
N ARG A 87 -10.11 -3.30 -15.02
CA ARG A 87 -10.84 -4.53 -15.31
C ARG A 87 -11.29 -5.25 -14.04
N LEU A 88 -10.45 -5.25 -13.02
CA LEU A 88 -10.78 -5.86 -11.73
C LEU A 88 -11.89 -5.12 -11.01
N ILE A 89 -11.92 -3.80 -11.16
CA ILE A 89 -12.93 -2.97 -10.51
C ILE A 89 -14.25 -3.01 -11.24
N VAL A 90 -14.20 -2.99 -12.56
CA VAL A 90 -15.39 -2.95 -13.42
C VAL A 90 -15.94 -4.35 -13.68
N GLY A 91 -15.09 -5.34 -13.68
CA GLY A 91 -15.47 -6.74 -13.94
C GLY A 91 -16.21 -7.39 -12.75
#